data_a0f05080ad18ba558e8b8889b17dcfe6
#
_entry.id   a0f05080ad18ba558e8b8889b17dcfe6
#
_cell.length_a   1.000
_cell.length_b   1.000
_cell.length_c   1.000
_cell.angle_alpha   90.00
_cell.angle_beta   90.00
_cell.angle_gamma   90.00
#
_symmetry.space_group_name_H-M   'P 1'
#
loop_
_entity.id
_entity.type
_entity.pdbx_description
1 polymer ?
#
loop_
_entity_poly.entity_id
_entity_poly.type
_entity_poly.pdbx_seq_one_letter_code
_entity_poly.pdbx_strand_id
1 'polypeptide(L)'
;MPATRPRPLPLRRPRAVLGTALAAVAAGGLVAIAFAGCGVAGPGPISTVGKVDFGTPLAIPPLAESTVDADGTRVFSLDAQAGTTEFTPGQPSATWGFNGSYLGPTLVAERGEHVRVDVTNSLDEPTTVHWHGMHLPAEMDGGPHQMVAADASWSPEWDIDQQAATLWYHPHPHGETEDHVARGLAGMFILHDEHERSLGLPSEYGVDDVPVIVQDSGFSADGEQESKQRGYAGGLGDELIVNGTRAPYLDVSDELVRLRLLNASTARTYAFTWSDARPVELIATDGGLLEASVSLDHVRLSPGERAEVLLRVSPGERVVLQSKMTPEIAGLVGPVADTNGGSDALDVLEVRAAETLDPAPPVPATLNAIDDFDEADVAMTRTFTLDDSFEINGEAMDMGRIDETVTVDTLERWIVDNATQLPHSFHVHDVQFRIASIDGAAPPPELAGWKDTIFAEPEKKYELLMRFEDYADSDTPYMYHCHLLWHEDQGMMGQFAVVLPGQRATITEGTHHEH
;
A
#
# COMPACT_ATOMS: atom_id res chain seq x y z
N MET A 1 41.80 -55.29 -45.05
CA MET A 1 40.86 -56.40 -44.94
C MET A 1 39.54 -55.83 -44.43
N PRO A 2 38.41 -56.25 -44.97
CA PRO A 2 37.28 -55.34 -45.24
C PRO A 2 36.19 -55.36 -44.13
N ALA A 3 35.48 -54.24 -44.10
CA ALA A 3 34.34 -53.96 -43.27
C ALA A 3 33.07 -54.71 -43.74
N THR A 4 32.32 -55.31 -42.85
CA THR A 4 31.01 -55.89 -43.10
C THR A 4 29.91 -54.96 -42.61
N ARG A 5 29.03 -54.59 -43.55
CA ARG A 5 27.76 -53.86 -43.27
C ARG A 5 26.64 -54.86 -42.85
N PRO A 6 25.74 -54.54 -41.92
CA PRO A 6 24.52 -55.32 -41.76
C PRO A 6 23.38 -54.80 -42.66
N ARG A 7 22.52 -55.74 -43.07
CA ARG A 7 21.36 -55.63 -43.96
C ARG A 7 20.13 -55.00 -43.26
N PRO A 8 19.22 -54.35 -44.00
CA PRO A 8 17.98 -53.82 -43.44
C PRO A 8 16.85 -54.87 -43.41
N LEU A 9 15.96 -54.78 -42.42
CA LEU A 9 14.73 -55.55 -42.25
C LEU A 9 13.54 -54.81 -42.88
N PRO A 10 12.45 -55.52 -43.32
CA PRO A 10 11.45 -55.01 -44.22
C PRO A 10 10.30 -54.28 -43.54
N LEU A 11 9.80 -53.24 -44.28
CA LEU A 11 8.61 -52.45 -43.98
C LEU A 11 7.33 -53.28 -44.06
N ARG A 12 6.50 -53.25 -43.01
CA ARG A 12 5.10 -53.66 -43.06
C ARG A 12 4.18 -52.46 -43.31
N ARG A 13 3.36 -52.53 -44.35
CA ARG A 13 2.32 -51.54 -44.71
C ARG A 13 1.09 -51.67 -43.78
N PRO A 14 0.40 -50.58 -43.41
CA PRO A 14 -0.85 -50.64 -42.69
C PRO A 14 -2.05 -50.86 -43.64
N ARG A 15 -3.03 -51.59 -43.15
CA ARG A 15 -4.34 -51.78 -43.76
C ARG A 15 -5.21 -50.56 -43.51
N ALA A 16 -5.85 -50.07 -44.56
CA ALA A 16 -6.92 -49.08 -44.54
C ALA A 16 -8.18 -49.69 -43.95
N VAL A 17 -8.85 -48.97 -43.05
CA VAL A 17 -10.23 -49.17 -42.65
C VAL A 17 -11.00 -47.87 -42.92
N LEU A 18 -11.97 -47.97 -43.84
CA LEU A 18 -12.98 -46.93 -44.10
C LEU A 18 -13.92 -46.82 -42.90
N GLY A 19 -14.27 -45.61 -42.51
CA GLY A 19 -15.33 -45.40 -41.51
C GLY A 19 -15.77 -43.96 -41.41
N THR A 20 -16.79 -43.61 -42.18
CA THR A 20 -17.89 -42.63 -41.98
C THR A 20 -17.62 -41.30 -41.28
N ALA A 21 -17.83 -40.24 -42.05
CA ALA A 21 -18.01 -38.85 -41.60
C ALA A 21 -19.30 -38.72 -40.75
N LEU A 22 -19.19 -38.07 -39.58
CA LEU A 22 -20.30 -37.41 -38.90
C LEU A 22 -19.90 -35.98 -38.55
N ALA A 23 -20.70 -35.06 -39.05
CA ALA A 23 -20.61 -33.64 -38.71
C ALA A 23 -20.94 -33.44 -37.23
N ALA A 24 -20.06 -32.78 -36.48
CA ALA A 24 -20.35 -32.28 -35.14
C ALA A 24 -20.37 -30.77 -35.16
N VAL A 25 -21.52 -30.24 -34.82
CA VAL A 25 -21.89 -28.87 -34.61
C VAL A 25 -21.03 -28.31 -33.45
N ALA A 26 -20.43 -27.15 -33.65
CA ALA A 26 -19.79 -26.38 -32.61
C ALA A 26 -20.85 -25.89 -31.59
N ALA A 27 -20.84 -26.43 -30.39
CA ALA A 27 -21.50 -25.87 -29.24
C ALA A 27 -20.38 -25.41 -28.27
N GLY A 28 -20.30 -24.09 -28.07
CA GLY A 28 -19.44 -23.50 -27.06
C GLY A 28 -19.86 -24.05 -25.70
N GLY A 29 -18.98 -24.82 -25.08
CA GLY A 29 -19.15 -25.31 -23.72
C GLY A 29 -18.41 -24.37 -22.77
N LEU A 30 -19.18 -23.60 -22.00
CA LEU A 30 -18.68 -23.04 -20.72
C LEU A 30 -18.17 -24.23 -19.89
N VAL A 31 -16.88 -24.27 -19.64
CA VAL A 31 -16.32 -25.12 -18.58
C VAL A 31 -16.56 -24.38 -17.26
N ALA A 32 -17.70 -24.62 -16.64
CA ALA A 32 -17.87 -24.36 -15.24
C ALA A 32 -17.02 -25.38 -14.48
N ILE A 33 -15.87 -24.94 -13.98
CA ILE A 33 -15.09 -25.72 -13.01
C ILE A 33 -15.91 -25.74 -11.72
N ALA A 34 -16.69 -26.79 -11.53
CA ALA A 34 -17.33 -27.05 -10.26
C ALA A 34 -16.23 -27.48 -9.27
N PHE A 35 -15.82 -26.59 -8.40
CA PHE A 35 -15.13 -26.95 -7.16
C PHE A 35 -16.10 -27.77 -6.29
N ALA A 36 -16.19 -29.06 -6.53
CA ALA A 36 -16.75 -30.02 -5.58
C ALA A 36 -15.64 -30.48 -4.63
N GLY A 37 -15.10 -29.55 -3.84
CA GLY A 37 -14.31 -29.85 -2.66
C GLY A 37 -15.24 -29.84 -1.46
N CYS A 38 -15.09 -30.77 -0.54
CA CYS A 38 -15.75 -30.74 0.76
C CYS A 38 -15.45 -29.40 1.44
N GLY A 39 -16.39 -28.48 1.36
CA GLY A 39 -16.25 -27.14 1.89
C GLY A 39 -16.16 -27.20 3.40
N VAL A 40 -14.99 -26.94 3.95
CA VAL A 40 -14.91 -26.19 5.17
C VAL A 40 -15.43 -24.81 4.76
N ALA A 41 -16.64 -24.44 5.17
CA ALA A 41 -17.12 -23.08 5.02
C ALA A 41 -16.11 -22.21 5.76
N GLY A 42 -15.39 -21.36 5.05
CA GLY A 42 -14.54 -20.35 5.66
C GLY A 42 -15.38 -19.48 6.62
N PRO A 43 -14.77 -18.75 7.54
CA PRO A 43 -15.50 -17.83 8.39
C PRO A 43 -16.30 -16.87 7.50
N GLY A 44 -17.60 -16.70 7.80
CA GLY A 44 -18.46 -15.77 7.07
C GLY A 44 -18.03 -14.32 7.32
N PRO A 45 -18.76 -13.34 6.73
CA PRO A 45 -18.48 -11.92 6.92
C PRO A 45 -18.41 -11.53 8.39
N ILE A 46 -17.46 -10.67 8.72
CA ILE A 46 -17.30 -10.12 10.07
C ILE A 46 -18.10 -8.83 10.18
N SER A 47 -18.80 -8.66 11.28
CA SER A 47 -19.41 -7.37 11.62
C SER A 47 -19.21 -7.05 13.10
N THR A 48 -18.52 -5.93 13.35
CA THR A 48 -18.36 -5.34 14.69
C THR A 48 -19.25 -4.11 14.89
N VAL A 49 -19.99 -3.68 13.86
CA VAL A 49 -20.80 -2.45 13.87
C VAL A 49 -21.81 -2.46 15.02
N GLY A 50 -21.69 -1.45 15.91
CA GLY A 50 -22.51 -1.29 17.11
C GLY A 50 -22.22 -2.29 18.23
N LYS A 51 -21.10 -3.02 18.15
CA LYS A 51 -20.70 -4.03 19.14
C LYS A 51 -19.40 -3.67 19.87
N VAL A 52 -18.67 -2.69 19.37
CA VAL A 52 -17.40 -2.24 19.93
C VAL A 52 -17.66 -1.34 21.13
N ASP A 53 -17.01 -1.62 22.25
CA ASP A 53 -16.97 -0.72 23.41
C ASP A 53 -15.71 0.15 23.32
N PHE A 54 -15.86 1.38 22.87
CA PHE A 54 -14.79 2.35 22.70
C PHE A 54 -14.34 2.89 24.06
N GLY A 55 -13.54 2.10 24.79
CA GLY A 55 -13.13 2.38 26.16
C GLY A 55 -11.75 3.02 26.33
N THR A 56 -10.91 3.02 25.27
CA THR A 56 -9.52 3.43 25.34
C THR A 56 -9.30 4.71 24.50
N PRO A 57 -8.64 5.74 25.03
CA PRO A 57 -8.24 6.90 24.20
C PRO A 57 -7.35 6.46 23.03
N LEU A 58 -7.54 7.08 21.86
CA LEU A 58 -6.64 6.88 20.73
C LEU A 58 -5.23 7.29 21.11
N ALA A 59 -4.28 6.38 20.96
CA ALA A 59 -2.88 6.72 21.06
C ALA A 59 -2.45 7.56 19.86
N ILE A 60 -1.84 8.72 20.10
CA ILE A 60 -1.24 9.52 19.03
C ILE A 60 0.24 9.14 18.97
N PRO A 61 0.74 8.63 17.82
CA PRO A 61 2.17 8.37 17.65
C PRO A 61 2.98 9.63 17.98
N PRO A 62 4.06 9.55 18.78
CA PRO A 62 4.86 10.74 19.08
C PRO A 62 5.48 11.30 17.81
N LEU A 63 5.69 12.61 17.74
CA LEU A 63 6.54 13.19 16.71
C LEU A 63 7.99 12.73 16.93
N ALA A 64 8.66 12.33 15.85
CA ALA A 64 10.07 11.98 15.90
C ALA A 64 10.90 13.22 16.34
N GLU A 65 11.76 13.03 17.32
CA GLU A 65 12.76 14.05 17.63
C GLU A 65 13.75 14.15 16.47
N SER A 66 14.12 15.38 16.09
CA SER A 66 15.12 15.63 15.07
C SER A 66 16.12 16.67 15.51
N THR A 67 17.32 16.61 14.95
CA THR A 67 18.35 17.63 15.07
C THR A 67 18.64 18.24 13.71
N VAL A 68 19.23 19.42 13.69
CA VAL A 68 19.69 20.04 12.44
C VAL A 68 21.20 20.17 12.52
N ASP A 69 21.89 19.52 11.58
CA ASP A 69 23.35 19.53 11.49
C ASP A 69 23.87 20.91 11.04
N ALA A 70 25.19 21.10 11.09
CA ALA A 70 25.83 22.40 10.80
C ALA A 70 25.66 22.85 9.33
N ASP A 71 25.41 21.95 8.43
CA ASP A 71 25.13 22.17 7.00
C ASP A 71 23.63 22.38 6.68
N GLY A 72 22.77 22.22 7.67
CA GLY A 72 21.33 22.41 7.54
C GLY A 72 20.53 21.11 7.39
N THR A 73 21.17 19.95 7.35
CA THR A 73 20.51 18.65 7.25
C THR A 73 19.65 18.35 8.49
N ARG A 74 18.38 18.05 8.29
CA ARG A 74 17.50 17.55 9.37
C ARG A 74 17.75 16.06 9.55
N VAL A 75 18.11 15.67 10.77
CA VAL A 75 18.47 14.28 11.10
C VAL A 75 17.44 13.69 12.05
N PHE A 76 16.88 12.56 11.65
CA PHE A 76 16.05 11.68 12.48
C PHE A 76 16.83 10.43 12.86
N SER A 77 16.37 9.72 13.89
CA SER A 77 16.90 8.41 14.28
C SER A 77 15.75 7.43 14.46
N LEU A 78 15.85 6.28 13.82
CA LEU A 78 14.92 5.16 13.95
C LEU A 78 15.69 3.90 14.37
N ASP A 79 15.19 3.23 15.41
CA ASP A 79 15.69 1.94 15.87
C ASP A 79 14.60 0.88 15.72
N ALA A 80 14.77 -0.02 14.77
CA ALA A 80 13.89 -1.18 14.61
C ALA A 80 14.18 -2.17 15.72
N GLN A 81 13.22 -2.42 16.61
CA GLN A 81 13.45 -3.20 17.84
C GLN A 81 12.28 -4.11 18.19
N ALA A 82 12.60 -5.22 18.83
CA ALA A 82 11.61 -6.09 19.44
C ALA A 82 11.06 -5.50 20.72
N GLY A 83 9.77 -5.73 20.97
CA GLY A 83 9.08 -5.23 22.14
C GLY A 83 7.93 -6.12 22.58
N THR A 84 7.12 -5.57 23.46
CA THR A 84 5.88 -6.22 23.92
C THR A 84 4.80 -5.16 24.06
N THR A 85 3.62 -5.45 23.51
CA THR A 85 2.46 -4.57 23.53
C THR A 85 1.25 -5.29 24.12
N GLU A 86 0.54 -4.64 25.03
CA GLU A 86 -0.73 -5.15 25.57
C GLU A 86 -1.89 -4.55 24.78
N PHE A 87 -2.34 -5.22 23.74
CA PHE A 87 -3.57 -4.86 23.02
C PHE A 87 -4.82 -5.17 23.84
N THR A 88 -4.72 -6.14 24.71
CA THR A 88 -5.72 -6.47 25.74
C THR A 88 -5.06 -6.40 27.11
N PRO A 89 -5.63 -5.70 28.08
CA PRO A 89 -5.02 -5.57 29.40
C PRO A 89 -4.67 -6.91 30.04
N GLY A 90 -3.41 -7.05 30.46
CA GLY A 90 -2.87 -8.27 31.07
C GLY A 90 -2.56 -9.42 30.09
N GLN A 91 -2.65 -9.18 28.79
CA GLN A 91 -2.32 -10.15 27.74
C GLN A 91 -1.24 -9.54 26.82
N PRO A 92 0.05 -9.71 27.13
CA PRO A 92 1.12 -9.18 26.32
C PRO A 92 1.25 -9.97 25.02
N SER A 93 1.56 -9.26 23.94
CA SER A 93 1.87 -9.78 22.61
C SER A 93 3.29 -9.42 22.26
N ALA A 94 4.05 -10.33 21.69
CA ALA A 94 5.36 -10.02 21.14
C ALA A 94 5.18 -9.17 19.89
N THR A 95 5.81 -8.00 19.86
CA THR A 95 5.65 -7.00 18.80
C THR A 95 6.99 -6.38 18.43
N TRP A 96 7.02 -5.68 17.31
CA TRP A 96 8.14 -4.86 16.89
C TRP A 96 7.70 -3.42 16.69
N GLY A 97 8.66 -2.50 16.72
CA GLY A 97 8.38 -1.09 16.46
C GLY A 97 9.65 -0.31 16.19
N PHE A 98 9.50 0.90 15.69
CA PHE A 98 10.59 1.84 15.56
C PHE A 98 10.59 2.77 16.79
N ASN A 99 11.70 2.82 17.52
CA ASN A 99 11.85 3.60 18.76
C ASN A 99 10.81 3.26 19.86
N GLY A 100 10.17 2.11 19.76
CA GLY A 100 9.11 1.70 20.67
C GLY A 100 8.77 0.22 20.52
N SER A 101 7.69 -0.23 21.17
CA SER A 101 7.26 -1.63 21.13
C SER A 101 6.32 -1.94 19.97
N TYR A 102 5.69 -0.92 19.36
CA TYR A 102 4.75 -1.10 18.25
C TYR A 102 4.60 0.21 17.48
N LEU A 103 4.52 0.13 16.16
CA LEU A 103 4.61 1.25 15.24
C LEU A 103 5.89 2.08 15.44
N GLY A 104 5.96 3.21 14.82
CA GLY A 104 7.04 4.18 14.94
C GLY A 104 6.52 5.58 15.18
N PRO A 105 7.42 6.53 15.51
CA PRO A 105 7.06 7.93 15.62
C PRO A 105 6.66 8.50 14.26
N THR A 106 5.86 9.55 14.25
CA THR A 106 5.58 10.30 13.03
C THR A 106 6.75 11.20 12.70
N LEU A 107 7.37 11.01 11.54
CA LEU A 107 8.36 11.93 11.01
C LEU A 107 7.65 13.11 10.35
N VAL A 108 8.20 14.32 10.53
CA VAL A 108 7.67 15.55 9.92
C VAL A 108 8.81 16.35 9.31
N ALA A 109 8.70 16.66 8.02
CA ALA A 109 9.66 17.49 7.32
C ALA A 109 8.96 18.46 6.36
N GLU A 110 9.73 19.44 5.86
CA GLU A 110 9.25 20.50 4.97
C GLU A 110 9.79 20.31 3.57
N ARG A 111 8.99 20.64 2.58
CA ARG A 111 9.52 20.80 1.21
C ARG A 111 10.70 21.79 1.20
N GLY A 112 11.80 21.39 0.57
CA GLY A 112 13.04 22.15 0.49
C GLY A 112 14.05 21.83 1.60
N GLU A 113 13.73 20.95 2.54
CA GLU A 113 14.69 20.44 3.51
C GLU A 113 15.53 19.30 2.91
N HIS A 114 16.80 19.24 3.31
CA HIS A 114 17.63 18.05 3.18
C HIS A 114 17.46 17.21 4.44
N VAL A 115 17.10 15.95 4.29
CA VAL A 115 16.84 15.06 5.43
C VAL A 115 17.78 13.87 5.41
N ARG A 116 18.14 13.39 6.60
CA ARG A 116 18.83 12.11 6.84
C ARG A 116 18.08 11.35 7.92
N VAL A 117 17.94 10.05 7.72
CA VAL A 117 17.38 9.16 8.75
C VAL A 117 18.42 8.12 9.13
N ASP A 118 18.94 8.21 10.35
CA ASP A 118 19.88 7.23 10.90
C ASP A 118 19.06 6.03 11.41
N VAL A 119 19.02 4.94 10.61
CA VAL A 119 18.33 3.70 10.93
C VAL A 119 19.28 2.74 11.62
N THR A 120 18.87 2.21 12.77
CA THR A 120 19.56 1.10 13.45
C THR A 120 18.63 -0.11 13.47
N ASN A 121 19.16 -1.29 13.22
CA ASN A 121 18.44 -2.54 13.36
C ASN A 121 18.89 -3.27 14.63
N SER A 122 18.09 -3.19 15.69
CA SER A 122 18.26 -3.89 16.96
C SER A 122 17.46 -5.20 17.04
N LEU A 123 16.89 -5.66 15.91
CA LEU A 123 16.29 -7.00 15.79
C LEU A 123 17.41 -8.04 15.64
N ASP A 124 17.08 -9.30 15.88
CA ASP A 124 17.97 -10.43 15.68
C ASP A 124 17.96 -11.01 14.26
N GLU A 125 17.26 -10.33 13.33
CA GLU A 125 17.21 -10.67 11.91
C GLU A 125 17.32 -9.40 11.03
N PRO A 126 17.72 -9.52 9.75
CA PRO A 126 17.81 -8.38 8.85
C PRO A 126 16.43 -7.76 8.57
N THR A 127 16.41 -6.45 8.32
CA THR A 127 15.21 -5.72 7.88
C THR A 127 15.58 -4.62 6.89
N THR A 128 14.60 -3.88 6.40
CA THR A 128 14.78 -2.64 5.62
C THR A 128 13.88 -1.55 6.17
N VAL A 129 14.01 -0.32 5.65
CA VAL A 129 13.01 0.75 5.85
C VAL A 129 12.77 1.44 4.53
N HIS A 130 11.66 1.14 3.90
CA HIS A 130 11.20 1.80 2.67
C HIS A 130 10.40 3.05 3.02
N TRP A 131 10.67 4.13 2.26
CA TRP A 131 10.01 5.44 2.41
C TRP A 131 8.87 5.57 1.40
N HIS A 132 7.76 4.92 1.68
CA HIS A 132 6.64 4.74 0.76
C HIS A 132 6.02 6.08 0.31
N GLY A 133 6.08 6.34 -0.99
CA GLY A 133 5.60 7.57 -1.62
C GLY A 133 6.60 8.72 -1.64
N MET A 134 7.82 8.51 -1.17
CA MET A 134 8.89 9.49 -1.19
C MET A 134 9.63 9.46 -2.54
N HIS A 135 9.90 10.63 -3.12
CA HIS A 135 10.78 10.79 -4.25
C HIS A 135 12.21 10.99 -3.77
N LEU A 136 13.11 10.06 -4.10
CA LEU A 136 14.46 10.00 -3.56
C LEU A 136 15.37 9.12 -4.43
N PRO A 137 16.73 9.20 -4.27
CA PRO A 137 17.65 8.34 -5.00
C PRO A 137 17.43 6.84 -4.70
N ALA A 138 17.59 5.98 -5.72
CA ALA A 138 17.37 4.53 -5.60
C ALA A 138 18.19 3.86 -4.47
N GLU A 139 19.43 4.33 -4.25
CA GLU A 139 20.27 3.83 -3.14
C GLU A 139 19.69 4.15 -1.75
N MET A 140 18.76 5.10 -1.67
CA MET A 140 18.13 5.58 -0.44
C MET A 140 16.69 5.08 -0.26
N ASP A 141 16.15 4.31 -1.21
CA ASP A 141 14.76 3.89 -1.29
C ASP A 141 14.34 2.92 -0.17
N GLY A 142 15.26 2.10 0.31
CA GLY A 142 14.97 1.13 1.38
C GLY A 142 14.23 -0.12 0.94
N GLY A 143 14.27 -0.43 -0.35
CA GLY A 143 13.75 -1.68 -0.90
C GLY A 143 14.62 -2.90 -0.56
N PRO A 144 14.34 -4.07 -1.18
CA PRO A 144 15.03 -5.34 -0.83
C PRO A 144 16.55 -5.31 -1.05
N HIS A 145 17.08 -4.34 -1.80
CA HIS A 145 18.52 -4.17 -2.02
C HIS A 145 19.25 -3.40 -0.90
N GLN A 146 18.51 -2.70 -0.02
CA GLN A 146 19.05 -1.93 1.10
C GLN A 146 18.80 -2.63 2.44
N MET A 147 19.20 -3.92 2.53
CA MET A 147 19.06 -4.70 3.76
C MET A 147 19.96 -4.17 4.88
N VAL A 148 19.39 -3.96 6.05
CA VAL A 148 20.11 -3.61 7.28
C VAL A 148 20.22 -4.86 8.12
N ALA A 149 21.42 -5.45 8.20
CA ALA A 149 21.66 -6.66 8.99
C ALA A 149 21.38 -6.42 10.49
N ALA A 150 21.19 -7.49 11.25
CA ALA A 150 21.08 -7.42 12.71
C ALA A 150 22.29 -6.67 13.31
N ASP A 151 22.04 -5.80 14.29
CA ASP A 151 23.04 -4.93 14.93
C ASP A 151 23.77 -3.95 13.98
N ALA A 152 23.29 -3.76 12.75
CA ALA A 152 23.84 -2.80 11.78
C ALA A 152 23.03 -1.50 11.71
N SER A 153 23.58 -0.52 10.98
CA SER A 153 22.94 0.76 10.74
C SER A 153 23.05 1.16 9.27
N TRP A 154 22.09 1.98 8.82
CA TRP A 154 22.01 2.57 7.49
C TRP A 154 21.52 4.01 7.62
N SER A 155 22.10 4.95 6.87
CA SER A 155 21.80 6.37 7.02
C SER A 155 21.48 6.98 5.65
N PRO A 156 20.28 6.76 5.10
CA PRO A 156 19.82 7.40 3.86
C PRO A 156 19.61 8.90 4.04
N GLU A 157 19.92 9.66 2.97
CA GLU A 157 19.73 11.10 2.95
C GLU A 157 19.28 11.58 1.56
N TRP A 158 18.37 12.57 1.52
CA TRP A 158 17.81 13.10 0.29
C TRP A 158 17.25 14.52 0.47
N ASP A 159 17.04 15.21 -0.65
CA ASP A 159 16.33 16.49 -0.68
C ASP A 159 14.82 16.24 -0.84
N ILE A 160 13.99 16.95 -0.08
CA ILE A 160 12.54 16.89 -0.21
C ILE A 160 12.07 17.94 -1.19
N ASP A 161 11.69 17.54 -2.40
CA ASP A 161 11.11 18.43 -3.41
C ASP A 161 9.62 18.19 -3.68
N GLN A 162 9.01 17.24 -3.00
CA GLN A 162 7.58 16.92 -3.12
C GLN A 162 6.71 17.95 -2.43
N GLN A 163 5.46 18.06 -2.88
CA GLN A 163 4.41 18.82 -2.20
C GLN A 163 4.01 18.18 -0.87
N ALA A 164 3.27 18.94 -0.04
CA ALA A 164 2.70 18.44 1.20
C ALA A 164 1.85 17.19 0.97
N ALA A 165 2.12 16.14 1.75
CA ALA A 165 1.46 14.83 1.62
C ALA A 165 1.55 14.02 2.92
N THR A 166 0.68 13.02 3.03
CA THR A 166 0.75 11.98 4.06
C THR A 166 1.40 10.74 3.48
N LEU A 167 2.67 10.53 3.80
CA LEU A 167 3.48 9.37 3.43
C LEU A 167 3.65 8.45 4.63
N TRP A 168 4.33 7.34 4.45
CA TRP A 168 4.62 6.42 5.52
C TRP A 168 5.93 5.66 5.30
N TYR A 169 6.39 4.91 6.28
CA TYR A 169 7.58 4.07 6.17
C TYR A 169 7.32 2.70 6.77
N HIS A 170 7.87 1.67 6.15
CA HIS A 170 7.71 0.27 6.56
C HIS A 170 8.85 -0.60 6.02
N PRO A 171 9.07 -1.81 6.58
CA PRO A 171 10.01 -2.76 6.03
C PRO A 171 9.61 -3.25 4.63
N HIS A 172 10.63 -3.64 3.85
CA HIS A 172 10.45 -4.22 2.52
C HIS A 172 11.46 -5.35 2.22
N PRO A 173 11.74 -6.28 3.17
CA PRO A 173 12.59 -7.43 2.90
C PRO A 173 11.86 -8.42 2.01
N HIS A 174 12.51 -8.90 0.95
CA HIS A 174 11.88 -9.84 0.01
C HIS A 174 11.48 -11.15 0.71
N GLY A 175 10.18 -11.47 0.68
CA GLY A 175 9.59 -12.68 1.24
C GLY A 175 9.20 -12.62 2.73
N GLU A 176 9.38 -11.47 3.41
CA GLU A 176 9.11 -11.29 4.84
C GLU A 176 8.43 -9.95 5.19
N THR A 177 7.98 -9.20 4.18
CA THR A 177 7.34 -7.89 4.37
C THR A 177 6.06 -8.01 5.20
N GLU A 178 5.21 -9.03 4.91
CA GLU A 178 3.95 -9.26 5.65
C GLU A 178 4.21 -9.47 7.14
N ASP A 179 5.18 -10.30 7.52
CA ASP A 179 5.48 -10.61 8.92
C ASP A 179 6.01 -9.39 9.67
N HIS A 180 6.94 -8.63 9.07
CA HIS A 180 7.53 -7.45 9.68
C HIS A 180 6.49 -6.34 9.93
N VAL A 181 5.64 -6.06 8.95
CA VAL A 181 4.56 -5.06 9.07
C VAL A 181 3.48 -5.51 10.05
N ALA A 182 3.08 -6.80 10.01
CA ALA A 182 2.09 -7.34 10.92
C ALA A 182 2.53 -7.27 12.39
N ARG A 183 3.84 -7.42 12.67
CA ARG A 183 4.42 -7.27 14.00
C ARG A 183 4.46 -5.83 14.49
N GLY A 184 4.28 -4.83 13.60
CA GLY A 184 4.16 -3.43 13.97
C GLY A 184 5.23 -2.48 13.42
N LEU A 185 6.13 -2.94 12.54
CA LEU A 185 7.10 -2.04 11.91
C LEU A 185 6.42 -1.18 10.84
N ALA A 186 5.87 -0.05 11.23
CA ALA A 186 5.29 0.97 10.36
C ALA A 186 5.26 2.32 11.07
N GLY A 187 5.31 3.42 10.33
CA GLY A 187 5.14 4.76 10.87
C GLY A 187 4.77 5.77 9.78
N MET A 188 4.18 6.89 10.16
CA MET A 188 3.77 7.93 9.24
C MET A 188 4.91 8.91 8.99
N PHE A 189 5.03 9.43 7.75
CA PHE A 189 5.93 10.52 7.38
C PHE A 189 5.10 11.63 6.74
N ILE A 190 4.94 12.75 7.43
CA ILE A 190 4.14 13.89 6.96
C ILE A 190 5.07 14.94 6.35
N LEU A 191 4.78 15.32 5.12
CA LEU A 191 5.41 16.44 4.46
C LEU A 191 4.51 17.67 4.51
N HIS A 192 5.09 18.80 4.83
CA HIS A 192 4.44 20.11 4.75
C HIS A 192 5.09 21.00 3.69
N ASP A 193 4.34 22.00 3.22
CA ASP A 193 4.84 23.05 2.36
C ASP A 193 4.16 24.40 2.68
N GLU A 194 4.66 25.47 2.07
CA GLU A 194 4.11 26.82 2.26
C GLU A 194 2.66 26.93 1.74
N HIS A 195 2.34 26.21 0.66
CA HIS A 195 1.01 26.22 0.06
C HIS A 195 -0.03 25.62 1.01
N GLU A 196 0.19 24.40 1.48
CA GLU A 196 -0.70 23.70 2.43
C GLU A 196 -0.95 24.55 3.70
N ARG A 197 0.12 25.12 4.28
CA ARG A 197 0.03 26.00 5.45
C ARG A 197 -0.82 27.25 5.21
N SER A 198 -0.82 27.78 3.96
CA SER A 198 -1.58 28.97 3.60
C SER A 198 -3.10 28.75 3.55
N LEU A 199 -3.54 27.47 3.48
CA LEU A 199 -4.96 27.12 3.34
C LEU A 199 -5.75 27.24 4.65
N GLY A 200 -5.08 27.25 5.80
CA GLY A 200 -5.73 27.31 7.12
C GLY A 200 -6.56 26.04 7.42
N LEU A 201 -6.15 24.90 6.90
CA LEU A 201 -6.69 23.60 7.28
C LEU A 201 -6.26 23.26 8.72
N PRO A 202 -6.95 22.34 9.40
CA PRO A 202 -6.49 21.80 10.68
C PRO A 202 -5.05 21.31 10.59
N SER A 203 -4.18 21.68 11.55
CA SER A 203 -2.73 21.50 11.48
C SER A 203 -2.04 21.30 12.83
N GLU A 204 -2.79 21.30 13.95
CA GLU A 204 -2.21 20.99 15.27
C GLU A 204 -2.18 19.48 15.47
N TYR A 205 -0.98 18.91 15.29
CA TYR A 205 -0.76 17.45 15.32
C TYR A 205 -1.30 16.81 16.61
N GLY A 206 -2.16 15.79 16.44
CA GLY A 206 -2.79 15.04 17.53
C GLY A 206 -3.95 15.77 18.22
N VAL A 207 -4.28 16.99 17.78
CA VAL A 207 -5.41 17.80 18.30
C VAL A 207 -6.49 17.92 17.23
N ASP A 208 -6.24 18.67 16.17
CA ASP A 208 -7.16 18.84 15.03
C ASP A 208 -6.62 18.25 13.72
N ASP A 209 -5.32 17.88 13.65
CA ASP A 209 -4.66 17.13 12.57
C ASP A 209 -4.17 15.78 13.13
N VAL A 210 -4.93 14.73 12.91
CA VAL A 210 -4.82 13.47 13.64
C VAL A 210 -4.39 12.34 12.71
N PRO A 211 -3.23 11.69 12.97
CA PRO A 211 -2.84 10.48 12.27
C PRO A 211 -3.74 9.32 12.67
N VAL A 212 -4.17 8.52 11.70
CA VAL A 212 -5.05 7.35 11.88
C VAL A 212 -4.48 6.19 11.08
N ILE A 213 -3.54 5.46 11.68
CA ILE A 213 -2.91 4.27 11.11
C ILE A 213 -3.79 3.07 11.45
N VAL A 214 -4.42 2.48 10.44
CA VAL A 214 -5.37 1.38 10.61
C VAL A 214 -4.73 0.07 10.18
N GLN A 215 -4.74 -0.90 11.08
CA GLN A 215 -4.32 -2.28 10.85
C GLN A 215 -5.39 -3.23 11.36
N ASP A 216 -5.40 -4.47 10.87
CA ASP A 216 -6.22 -5.54 11.42
C ASP A 216 -5.32 -6.69 11.91
N SER A 217 -5.78 -7.36 12.96
CA SER A 217 -5.09 -8.51 13.54
C SER A 217 -6.10 -9.51 14.10
N GLY A 218 -5.69 -10.76 14.16
CA GLY A 218 -6.31 -11.75 15.03
C GLY A 218 -5.54 -11.84 16.34
N PHE A 219 -6.18 -12.38 17.37
CA PHE A 219 -5.52 -12.65 18.64
C PHE A 219 -5.81 -14.06 19.11
N SER A 220 -4.80 -14.74 19.64
CA SER A 220 -4.95 -16.01 20.34
C SER A 220 -5.66 -15.81 21.70
N ALA A 221 -6.04 -16.90 22.35
CA ALA A 221 -6.61 -16.85 23.69
C ALA A 221 -5.64 -16.28 24.74
N ASP A 222 -4.34 -16.34 24.47
CA ASP A 222 -3.28 -15.83 25.35
C ASP A 222 -2.91 -14.37 25.02
N GLY A 223 -3.54 -13.78 24.00
CA GLY A 223 -3.35 -12.39 23.59
C GLY A 223 -2.27 -12.16 22.53
N GLU A 224 -1.59 -13.21 22.08
CA GLU A 224 -0.61 -13.09 21.00
C GLU A 224 -1.29 -12.73 19.66
N GLN A 225 -0.67 -11.85 18.89
CA GLN A 225 -1.12 -11.56 17.53
C GLN A 225 -1.04 -12.83 16.66
N GLU A 226 -2.07 -13.06 15.89
CA GLU A 226 -2.13 -14.16 14.91
C GLU A 226 -2.51 -13.61 13.55
N SER A 227 -1.67 -13.78 12.54
CA SER A 227 -2.07 -13.63 11.16
C SER A 227 -2.81 -14.89 10.72
N LYS A 228 -4.08 -14.74 10.37
CA LYS A 228 -4.90 -15.85 9.85
C LYS A 228 -5.14 -15.62 8.38
N GLN A 229 -4.50 -16.43 7.55
CA GLN A 229 -4.78 -16.37 6.13
C GLN A 229 -6.26 -16.67 5.87
N ARG A 230 -6.98 -15.70 5.30
CA ARG A 230 -8.36 -15.81 4.87
C ARG A 230 -8.42 -15.56 3.36
N GLY A 231 -8.75 -16.60 2.63
CA GLY A 231 -8.87 -16.50 1.19
C GLY A 231 -7.55 -16.23 0.46
N TYR A 232 -7.65 -15.51 -0.63
CA TYR A 232 -6.54 -15.22 -1.54
C TYR A 232 -5.79 -13.92 -1.18
N ALA A 233 -6.48 -12.96 -0.54
CA ALA A 233 -5.89 -11.65 -0.25
C ALA A 233 -4.70 -11.69 0.72
N GLY A 234 -4.60 -12.72 1.57
CA GLY A 234 -3.57 -12.82 2.62
C GLY A 234 -4.15 -12.89 4.03
N GLY A 235 -3.40 -12.42 5.00
CA GLY A 235 -3.78 -12.38 6.41
C GLY A 235 -4.86 -11.35 6.70
N LEU A 236 -6.03 -11.79 7.17
CA LEU A 236 -7.12 -10.90 7.61
C LEU A 236 -7.43 -11.14 9.08
N GLY A 237 -7.30 -10.10 9.88
CA GLY A 237 -7.70 -10.09 11.27
C GLY A 237 -9.21 -9.99 11.46
N ASP A 238 -9.68 -10.27 12.65
CA ASP A 238 -11.08 -10.07 13.05
C ASP A 238 -11.25 -8.86 13.99
N GLU A 239 -10.16 -8.20 14.34
CA GLU A 239 -10.13 -7.00 15.16
C GLU A 239 -9.29 -5.91 14.52
N LEU A 240 -9.69 -4.64 14.75
CA LEU A 240 -8.95 -3.48 14.27
C LEU A 240 -8.05 -2.92 15.36
N ILE A 241 -6.88 -2.51 14.95
CA ILE A 241 -5.90 -1.76 15.72
C ILE A 241 -5.71 -0.41 15.03
N VAL A 242 -5.96 0.68 15.75
CA VAL A 242 -5.76 2.03 15.24
C VAL A 242 -4.69 2.70 16.08
N ASN A 243 -3.60 3.12 15.47
CA ASN A 243 -2.40 3.65 16.16
C ASN A 243 -1.94 2.74 17.32
N GLY A 244 -1.97 1.43 17.14
CA GLY A 244 -1.63 0.47 18.20
C GLY A 244 -2.69 0.28 19.29
N THR A 245 -3.89 0.86 19.15
CA THR A 245 -4.98 0.81 20.14
C THR A 245 -6.18 0.04 19.60
N ARG A 246 -6.72 -0.89 20.40
CA ARG A 246 -8.00 -1.57 20.10
C ARG A 246 -9.17 -0.72 20.58
N ALA A 247 -10.22 -0.67 19.76
CA ALA A 247 -11.46 0.03 20.09
C ALA A 247 -11.24 1.47 20.63
N PRO A 248 -10.48 2.32 19.92
CA PRO A 248 -10.14 3.64 20.42
C PRO A 248 -11.27 4.66 20.27
N TYR A 249 -11.25 5.66 21.15
CA TYR A 249 -11.99 6.89 20.94
C TYR A 249 -11.04 8.09 20.86
N LEU A 250 -11.46 9.12 20.14
CA LEU A 250 -10.78 10.41 19.99
C LEU A 250 -11.66 11.51 20.57
N ASP A 251 -11.20 12.17 21.63
CA ASP A 251 -11.80 13.40 22.12
C ASP A 251 -11.32 14.58 21.26
N VAL A 252 -12.26 15.41 20.78
CA VAL A 252 -11.95 16.58 19.97
C VAL A 252 -12.55 17.85 20.59
N SER A 253 -11.78 18.96 20.51
CA SER A 253 -12.13 20.29 21.01
C SER A 253 -12.45 21.29 19.90
N ASP A 254 -12.25 20.93 18.64
CA ASP A 254 -12.37 21.78 17.47
C ASP A 254 -13.59 21.39 16.63
N GLU A 255 -14.23 22.39 15.98
CA GLU A 255 -15.38 22.15 15.09
C GLU A 255 -15.01 21.37 13.84
N LEU A 256 -13.73 21.41 13.42
CA LEU A 256 -13.21 20.78 12.22
C LEU A 256 -11.94 20.01 12.56
N VAL A 257 -11.90 18.73 12.20
CA VAL A 257 -10.77 17.84 12.42
C VAL A 257 -10.34 17.24 11.09
N ARG A 258 -9.04 17.21 10.82
CA ARG A 258 -8.40 16.50 9.72
C ARG A 258 -7.93 15.14 10.22
N LEU A 259 -8.41 14.08 9.59
CA LEU A 259 -7.91 12.74 9.85
C LEU A 259 -7.01 12.31 8.68
N ARG A 260 -5.76 11.95 8.99
CA ARG A 260 -4.81 11.38 8.03
C ARG A 260 -4.91 9.87 8.09
N LEU A 261 -5.72 9.30 7.22
CA LEU A 261 -5.97 7.86 7.16
C LEU A 261 -4.84 7.17 6.42
N LEU A 262 -4.25 6.15 7.03
CA LEU A 262 -3.32 5.22 6.41
C LEU A 262 -3.88 3.81 6.56
N ASN A 263 -4.03 3.09 5.47
CA ASN A 263 -4.26 1.66 5.51
C ASN A 263 -2.91 0.92 5.59
N ALA A 264 -2.49 0.57 6.80
CA ALA A 264 -1.27 -0.18 7.09
C ALA A 264 -1.54 -1.67 7.34
N SER A 265 -2.70 -2.20 6.94
CA SER A 265 -3.01 -3.63 6.97
C SER A 265 -2.22 -4.37 5.89
N THR A 266 -1.90 -5.64 6.15
CA THR A 266 -1.14 -6.45 5.20
C THR A 266 -1.97 -6.90 3.99
N ALA A 267 -3.31 -6.96 4.13
CA ALA A 267 -4.19 -7.48 3.09
C ALA A 267 -5.57 -6.82 3.01
N ARG A 268 -6.07 -6.25 4.11
CA ARG A 268 -7.45 -5.78 4.19
C ARG A 268 -7.63 -4.45 3.47
N THR A 269 -8.61 -4.40 2.56
CA THR A 269 -9.13 -3.14 1.99
C THR A 269 -10.25 -2.60 2.86
N TYR A 270 -10.28 -1.28 3.09
CA TYR A 270 -11.30 -0.59 3.85
C TYR A 270 -12.19 0.28 2.96
N ALA A 271 -13.46 0.46 3.35
CA ALA A 271 -14.37 1.45 2.81
C ALA A 271 -14.85 2.35 3.97
N PHE A 272 -14.08 3.39 4.23
CA PHE A 272 -14.31 4.29 5.35
C PHE A 272 -15.56 5.16 5.15
N THR A 273 -16.44 5.16 6.13
CA THR A 273 -17.70 5.93 6.15
C THR A 273 -18.06 6.33 7.57
N TRP A 274 -19.03 7.22 7.74
CA TRP A 274 -19.52 7.62 9.06
C TRP A 274 -20.75 6.82 9.48
N SER A 275 -20.88 6.57 10.79
CA SER A 275 -21.99 5.77 11.36
C SER A 275 -23.38 6.39 11.14
N ASP A 276 -23.46 7.71 10.98
CA ASP A 276 -24.68 8.47 10.71
C ASP A 276 -24.93 8.73 9.21
N ALA A 277 -24.10 8.13 8.35
CA ALA A 277 -24.18 8.25 6.90
C ALA A 277 -24.03 9.69 6.35
N ARG A 278 -23.38 10.60 7.12
CA ARG A 278 -22.92 11.86 6.54
C ARG A 278 -21.85 11.60 5.48
N PRO A 279 -21.68 12.47 4.48
CA PRO A 279 -20.58 12.35 3.53
C PRO A 279 -19.20 12.35 4.22
N VAL A 280 -18.25 11.65 3.62
CA VAL A 280 -16.83 11.76 3.92
C VAL A 280 -16.23 12.83 3.01
N GLU A 281 -15.68 13.88 3.59
CA GLU A 281 -15.09 15.01 2.86
C GLU A 281 -13.60 14.72 2.60
N LEU A 282 -13.29 14.15 1.44
CA LEU A 282 -11.93 13.84 1.02
C LEU A 282 -11.22 15.10 0.53
N ILE A 283 -10.01 15.39 1.05
CA ILE A 283 -9.21 16.55 0.65
C ILE A 283 -7.84 16.19 0.04
N ALA A 284 -7.33 14.99 0.29
CA ALA A 284 -6.05 14.53 -0.24
C ALA A 284 -6.05 13.03 -0.50
N THR A 285 -5.19 12.62 -1.42
CA THR A 285 -4.82 11.23 -1.72
C THR A 285 -3.35 11.01 -1.37
N ASP A 286 -2.77 9.88 -1.76
CA ASP A 286 -1.41 9.46 -1.40
C ASP A 286 -0.37 10.56 -1.58
N GLY A 287 -0.40 11.25 -2.70
CA GLY A 287 0.60 12.25 -3.08
C GLY A 287 0.23 13.70 -2.74
N GLY A 288 -0.81 13.94 -1.95
CA GLY A 288 -1.17 15.27 -1.45
C GLY A 288 -2.58 15.75 -1.80
N LEU A 289 -2.78 17.05 -1.64
CA LEU A 289 -4.09 17.69 -1.76
C LEU A 289 -4.71 17.54 -3.16
N LEU A 290 -6.01 17.26 -3.18
CA LEU A 290 -6.87 17.38 -4.37
C LEU A 290 -7.03 18.85 -4.77
N GLU A 291 -7.51 19.13 -5.98
CA GLU A 291 -7.84 20.52 -6.40
C GLU A 291 -8.96 21.15 -5.57
N ALA A 292 -9.90 20.33 -5.11
CA ALA A 292 -10.99 20.70 -4.22
C ALA A 292 -11.42 19.50 -3.38
N SER A 293 -12.15 19.75 -2.27
CA SER A 293 -12.75 18.66 -1.50
C SER A 293 -13.79 17.90 -2.31
N VAL A 294 -13.85 16.58 -2.11
CA VAL A 294 -14.81 15.67 -2.74
C VAL A 294 -15.66 15.02 -1.66
N SER A 295 -16.98 15.22 -1.73
CA SER A 295 -17.94 14.60 -0.80
C SER A 295 -18.33 13.22 -1.31
N LEU A 296 -18.11 12.17 -0.52
CA LEU A 296 -18.29 10.79 -0.88
C LEU A 296 -19.14 10.04 0.14
N ASP A 297 -19.84 8.99 -0.29
CA ASP A 297 -20.51 8.06 0.63
C ASP A 297 -19.50 7.22 1.42
N HIS A 298 -18.34 6.95 0.84
CA HIS A 298 -17.21 6.26 1.46
C HIS A 298 -15.89 6.60 0.76
N VAL A 299 -14.78 6.41 1.47
CA VAL A 299 -13.42 6.43 0.91
C VAL A 299 -12.86 5.01 0.98
N ARG A 300 -12.52 4.43 -0.19
CA ARG A 300 -11.89 3.11 -0.27
C ARG A 300 -10.38 3.28 -0.21
N LEU A 301 -9.72 2.51 0.67
CA LEU A 301 -8.26 2.41 0.74
C LEU A 301 -7.85 0.94 0.76
N SER A 302 -7.08 0.51 -0.23
CA SER A 302 -6.33 -0.75 -0.20
C SER A 302 -5.03 -0.61 0.61
N PRO A 303 -4.36 -1.70 0.98
CA PRO A 303 -3.09 -1.62 1.69
C PRO A 303 -2.09 -0.70 0.99
N GLY A 304 -1.44 0.17 1.76
CA GLY A 304 -0.50 1.19 1.27
C GLY A 304 -1.14 2.52 0.89
N GLU A 305 -2.44 2.59 0.58
CA GLU A 305 -3.10 3.85 0.24
C GLU A 305 -3.33 4.75 1.47
N ARG A 306 -3.29 6.07 1.22
CA ARG A 306 -3.58 7.12 2.22
C ARG A 306 -4.68 8.04 1.69
N ALA A 307 -5.39 8.64 2.64
CA ALA A 307 -6.35 9.70 2.37
C ALA A 307 -6.39 10.69 3.53
N GLU A 308 -6.66 11.96 3.23
CA GLU A 308 -6.97 12.92 4.26
C GLU A 308 -8.42 13.34 4.14
N VAL A 309 -9.12 13.25 5.26
CA VAL A 309 -10.54 13.57 5.31
C VAL A 309 -10.82 14.62 6.39
N LEU A 310 -11.81 15.48 6.11
CA LEU A 310 -12.29 16.46 7.08
C LEU A 310 -13.57 15.96 7.75
N LEU A 311 -13.60 16.07 9.07
CA LEU A 311 -14.79 15.85 9.87
C LEU A 311 -15.21 17.14 10.56
N ARG A 312 -16.42 17.61 10.30
CA ARG A 312 -17.03 18.69 11.07
C ARG A 312 -17.98 18.12 12.11
N VAL A 313 -17.81 18.54 13.36
CA VAL A 313 -18.62 18.08 14.50
C VAL A 313 -19.37 19.22 15.17
N SER A 314 -20.44 18.87 15.90
CA SER A 314 -21.21 19.77 16.75
C SER A 314 -20.90 19.52 18.23
N PRO A 315 -21.09 20.52 19.12
CA PRO A 315 -20.89 20.33 20.56
C PRO A 315 -21.58 19.10 21.13
N GLY A 316 -20.84 18.27 21.87
CA GLY A 316 -21.34 17.06 22.51
C GLY A 316 -21.66 15.89 21.57
N GLU A 317 -21.35 16.02 20.29
CA GLU A 317 -21.59 15.01 19.28
C GLU A 317 -20.71 13.78 19.47
N ARG A 318 -21.24 12.60 19.12
CA ARG A 318 -20.48 11.35 18.98
C ARG A 318 -20.78 10.72 17.63
N VAL A 319 -19.74 10.36 16.91
CA VAL A 319 -19.84 9.70 15.61
C VAL A 319 -18.74 8.65 15.49
N VAL A 320 -19.03 7.55 14.81
CA VAL A 320 -18.06 6.47 14.62
C VAL A 320 -17.60 6.45 13.17
N LEU A 321 -16.28 6.50 12.96
CA LEU A 321 -15.67 6.09 11.70
C LEU A 321 -15.80 4.58 11.59
N GLN A 322 -16.37 4.12 10.49
CA GLN A 322 -16.63 2.71 10.21
C GLN A 322 -15.96 2.32 8.89
N SER A 323 -15.68 1.05 8.68
CA SER A 323 -15.45 0.50 7.35
C SER A 323 -16.60 -0.40 6.99
N LYS A 324 -17.31 -0.10 5.92
CA LYS A 324 -18.44 -0.91 5.41
C LYS A 324 -18.14 -1.37 4.01
N MET A 325 -17.47 -2.51 3.92
CA MET A 325 -17.20 -3.13 2.62
C MET A 325 -18.45 -3.83 2.09
N THR A 326 -18.68 -3.71 0.79
CA THR A 326 -19.67 -4.50 0.06
C THR A 326 -19.00 -5.22 -1.11
N PRO A 327 -19.59 -6.31 -1.62
CA PRO A 327 -19.01 -6.99 -2.79
C PRO A 327 -18.76 -6.06 -3.98
N GLU A 328 -19.64 -5.07 -4.21
CA GLU A 328 -19.51 -4.10 -5.29
C GLU A 328 -18.30 -3.17 -5.08
N ILE A 329 -18.09 -2.67 -3.86
CA ILE A 329 -16.94 -1.81 -3.51
C ILE A 329 -15.64 -2.61 -3.59
N ALA A 330 -15.68 -3.88 -3.16
CA ALA A 330 -14.53 -4.78 -3.21
C ALA A 330 -14.22 -5.31 -4.62
N GLY A 331 -15.11 -5.11 -5.60
CA GLY A 331 -14.99 -5.73 -6.92
C GLY A 331 -15.10 -7.25 -6.90
N LEU A 332 -15.73 -7.84 -5.87
CA LEU A 332 -15.80 -9.28 -5.62
C LEU A 332 -17.23 -9.79 -5.72
N VAL A 333 -17.41 -11.08 -5.97
CA VAL A 333 -18.73 -11.70 -6.11
C VAL A 333 -18.89 -12.94 -5.23
N GLY A 334 -20.10 -13.12 -4.70
CA GLY A 334 -20.51 -14.32 -3.98
C GLY A 334 -19.59 -14.70 -2.81
N PRO A 335 -19.34 -16.00 -2.59
CA PRO A 335 -18.53 -16.47 -1.46
C PRO A 335 -17.06 -15.96 -1.45
N VAL A 336 -16.55 -15.53 -2.60
CA VAL A 336 -15.18 -14.97 -2.71
C VAL A 336 -15.12 -13.63 -1.96
N ALA A 337 -16.15 -12.80 -2.02
CA ALA A 337 -16.22 -11.58 -1.23
C ALA A 337 -16.14 -11.88 0.28
N ASP A 338 -16.91 -12.86 0.75
CA ASP A 338 -16.97 -13.19 2.19
C ASP A 338 -15.63 -13.70 2.74
N THR A 339 -14.86 -14.44 1.93
CA THR A 339 -13.57 -14.99 2.36
C THR A 339 -12.41 -13.98 2.26
N ASN A 340 -12.58 -12.91 1.48
CA ASN A 340 -11.54 -11.88 1.29
C ASN A 340 -11.91 -10.53 1.92
N GLY A 341 -12.80 -10.51 2.92
CA GLY A 341 -13.18 -9.29 3.64
C GLY A 341 -14.09 -8.33 2.87
N GLY A 342 -14.52 -8.72 1.65
CA GLY A 342 -15.34 -7.87 0.76
C GLY A 342 -16.81 -7.71 1.20
N SER A 343 -17.19 -8.28 2.33
CA SER A 343 -18.52 -8.13 2.96
C SER A 343 -18.40 -7.75 4.44
N ASP A 344 -17.21 -7.38 4.91
CA ASP A 344 -16.96 -7.06 6.33
C ASP A 344 -17.43 -5.64 6.67
N ALA A 345 -17.99 -5.48 7.88
CA ALA A 345 -18.42 -4.18 8.40
C ALA A 345 -17.85 -3.97 9.81
N LEU A 346 -16.98 -2.97 9.95
CA LEU A 346 -16.14 -2.80 11.13
C LEU A 346 -16.30 -1.40 11.72
N ASP A 347 -16.42 -1.30 13.05
CA ASP A 347 -16.25 -0.06 13.79
C ASP A 347 -14.74 0.22 13.95
N VAL A 348 -14.30 1.42 13.62
CA VAL A 348 -12.87 1.80 13.56
C VAL A 348 -12.49 2.71 14.72
N LEU A 349 -13.15 3.87 14.84
CA LEU A 349 -12.80 4.93 15.77
C LEU A 349 -14.05 5.71 16.18
N GLU A 350 -14.33 5.89 17.48
CA GLU A 350 -15.37 6.81 17.95
C GLU A 350 -14.78 8.21 18.13
N VAL A 351 -15.33 9.22 17.48
CA VAL A 351 -15.00 10.63 17.70
C VAL A 351 -16.00 11.24 18.68
N ARG A 352 -15.51 11.94 19.69
CA ARG A 352 -16.27 12.54 20.79
C ARG A 352 -16.00 14.04 20.85
N ALA A 353 -16.95 14.84 20.45
CA ALA A 353 -16.83 16.29 20.52
C ALA A 353 -17.09 16.81 21.92
N ALA A 354 -16.28 17.77 22.35
CA ALA A 354 -16.50 18.51 23.61
C ALA A 354 -17.82 19.30 23.59
N GLU A 355 -18.36 19.63 24.76
CA GLU A 355 -19.56 20.47 24.90
C GLU A 355 -19.36 21.92 24.41
N THR A 356 -18.12 22.35 24.26
CA THR A 356 -17.72 23.62 23.67
C THR A 356 -16.58 23.36 22.72
N LEU A 357 -16.71 23.86 21.50
CA LEU A 357 -15.74 23.66 20.43
C LEU A 357 -15.11 25.00 20.04
N ASP A 358 -13.83 24.97 19.73
CA ASP A 358 -13.14 26.07 19.09
C ASP A 358 -13.60 26.18 17.62
N PRO A 359 -13.98 27.40 17.15
CA PRO A 359 -14.54 27.56 15.82
C PRO A 359 -13.46 27.38 14.75
N ALA A 360 -13.77 26.63 13.72
CA ALA A 360 -12.88 26.45 12.57
C ALA A 360 -13.20 27.43 11.42
N PRO A 361 -12.18 27.87 10.67
CA PRO A 361 -12.40 28.66 9.45
C PRO A 361 -13.13 27.82 8.39
N PRO A 362 -13.74 28.48 7.38
CA PRO A 362 -14.29 27.76 6.24
C PRO A 362 -13.16 27.11 5.45
N VAL A 363 -13.41 25.88 4.99
CA VAL A 363 -12.48 25.17 4.08
C VAL A 363 -12.45 25.90 2.74
N PRO A 364 -11.26 26.20 2.17
CA PRO A 364 -11.15 26.82 0.87
C PRO A 364 -11.82 25.96 -0.23
N ALA A 365 -12.45 26.64 -1.21
CA ALA A 365 -13.06 25.93 -2.33
C ALA A 365 -12.04 25.33 -3.30
N THR A 366 -10.82 25.89 -3.33
CA THR A 366 -9.67 25.37 -4.08
C THR A 366 -8.59 25.02 -3.07
N LEU A 367 -8.10 23.80 -3.11
CA LEU A 367 -7.09 23.29 -2.18
C LEU A 367 -5.73 23.19 -2.87
N ASN A 368 -5.69 22.91 -4.16
CA ASN A 368 -4.45 22.77 -4.91
C ASN A 368 -4.67 23.14 -6.38
N ALA A 369 -3.57 23.28 -7.11
CA ALA A 369 -3.55 23.31 -8.56
C ALA A 369 -2.71 22.13 -9.03
N ILE A 370 -3.32 21.22 -9.75
CA ILE A 370 -2.65 20.03 -10.24
C ILE A 370 -2.49 20.17 -11.76
N ASP A 371 -1.25 20.33 -12.21
CA ASP A 371 -0.95 20.41 -13.64
C ASP A 371 -1.19 19.06 -14.32
N ASP A 372 -1.86 19.08 -15.47
CA ASP A 372 -2.03 17.89 -16.28
C ASP A 372 -0.75 17.60 -17.08
N PHE A 373 -0.44 16.33 -17.26
CA PHE A 373 0.58 15.89 -18.21
C PHE A 373 0.06 16.07 -19.64
N ASP A 374 0.92 16.58 -20.54
CA ASP A 374 0.63 16.52 -21.99
C ASP A 374 0.90 15.08 -22.48
N GLU A 375 -0.15 14.38 -22.85
CA GLU A 375 -0.03 13.00 -23.36
C GLU A 375 0.80 12.90 -24.65
N ALA A 376 1.01 14.03 -25.36
CA ALA A 376 1.90 14.06 -26.52
C ALA A 376 3.38 13.92 -26.13
N ASP A 377 3.73 14.18 -24.88
CA ASP A 377 5.09 14.06 -24.35
C ASP A 377 5.42 12.64 -23.87
N VAL A 378 4.46 11.70 -23.90
CA VAL A 378 4.69 10.31 -23.48
C VAL A 378 5.76 9.66 -24.35
N ALA A 379 6.91 9.40 -23.73
CA ALA A 379 8.07 8.81 -24.40
C ALA A 379 7.95 7.29 -24.57
N MET A 380 7.29 6.61 -23.62
CA MET A 380 7.15 5.16 -23.59
C MET A 380 5.80 4.75 -22.99
N THR A 381 5.23 3.65 -23.50
CA THR A 381 4.09 2.99 -22.89
C THR A 381 4.48 1.57 -22.52
N ARG A 382 4.23 1.18 -21.26
CA ARG A 382 4.49 -0.17 -20.73
C ARG A 382 3.19 -0.80 -20.27
N THR A 383 3.16 -2.14 -20.20
CA THR A 383 2.01 -2.89 -19.68
C THR A 383 2.47 -3.84 -18.59
N PHE A 384 1.79 -3.80 -17.46
CA PHE A 384 2.00 -4.66 -16.30
C PHE A 384 0.73 -5.49 -16.11
N THR A 385 0.77 -6.74 -16.56
CA THR A 385 -0.36 -7.68 -16.41
C THR A 385 -0.19 -8.43 -15.10
N LEU A 386 -1.18 -8.28 -14.22
CA LEU A 386 -1.26 -8.99 -12.95
C LEU A 386 -1.96 -10.32 -13.17
N ASP A 387 -1.43 -11.42 -12.63
CA ASP A 387 -2.02 -12.74 -12.79
C ASP A 387 -2.22 -13.52 -11.49
N ASP A 388 -2.93 -14.64 -11.54
CA ASP A 388 -3.28 -15.46 -10.38
C ASP A 388 -2.09 -16.28 -9.83
N SER A 389 -0.92 -16.25 -10.48
CA SER A 389 0.30 -16.95 -10.06
C SER A 389 1.21 -16.10 -9.17
N PHE A 390 0.76 -14.91 -8.77
CA PHE A 390 1.57 -13.87 -8.08
C PHE A 390 2.76 -13.42 -8.93
N GLU A 391 2.55 -13.28 -10.22
CA GLU A 391 3.51 -12.82 -11.21
C GLU A 391 3.03 -11.52 -11.85
N ILE A 392 3.96 -10.71 -12.31
CA ILE A 392 3.71 -9.54 -13.14
C ILE A 392 4.31 -9.81 -14.52
N ASN A 393 3.51 -9.74 -15.58
CA ASN A 393 3.90 -10.12 -16.94
C ASN A 393 4.37 -11.58 -17.07
N GLY A 394 3.89 -12.49 -16.19
CA GLY A 394 4.27 -13.91 -16.18
C GLY A 394 5.65 -14.17 -15.60
N GLU A 395 6.19 -13.24 -14.82
CA GLU A 395 7.48 -13.36 -14.15
C GLU A 395 7.31 -13.02 -12.66
N ALA A 396 7.85 -13.87 -11.80
CA ALA A 396 8.00 -13.57 -10.38
C ALA A 396 9.29 -12.77 -10.13
N MET A 397 9.39 -12.13 -8.97
CA MET A 397 10.56 -11.36 -8.57
C MET A 397 11.85 -12.17 -8.70
N ASP A 398 12.84 -11.56 -9.34
CA ASP A 398 14.23 -12.04 -9.41
C ASP A 398 15.15 -10.87 -9.08
N MET A 399 15.79 -10.92 -7.90
CA MET A 399 16.72 -9.89 -7.43
C MET A 399 17.88 -9.64 -8.41
N GLY A 400 18.20 -10.62 -9.26
CA GLY A 400 19.24 -10.54 -10.28
C GLY A 400 18.77 -9.99 -11.64
N ARG A 401 17.51 -9.54 -11.80
CA ARG A 401 16.94 -9.12 -13.09
C ARG A 401 16.38 -7.71 -13.02
N ILE A 402 16.78 -6.83 -13.92
CA ILE A 402 16.04 -5.58 -14.16
C ILE A 402 14.96 -5.84 -15.19
N ASP A 403 13.70 -5.69 -14.79
CA ASP A 403 12.55 -5.94 -15.66
C ASP A 403 12.33 -4.80 -16.64
N GLU A 404 12.48 -3.56 -16.17
CA GLU A 404 12.25 -2.36 -16.97
C GLU A 404 13.40 -1.37 -16.82
N THR A 405 13.70 -0.65 -17.90
CA THR A 405 14.66 0.45 -17.90
C THR A 405 13.96 1.72 -18.34
N VAL A 406 13.92 2.71 -17.48
CA VAL A 406 13.28 4.01 -17.68
C VAL A 406 14.34 5.06 -17.92
N THR A 407 14.10 5.99 -18.83
CA THR A 407 15.01 7.12 -19.03
C THR A 407 14.61 8.29 -18.15
N VAL A 408 15.56 8.85 -17.39
CA VAL A 408 15.33 10.03 -16.54
C VAL A 408 14.78 11.21 -17.34
N ASP A 409 14.00 12.07 -16.73
CA ASP A 409 13.31 13.24 -17.31
C ASP A 409 12.26 12.90 -18.40
N THR A 410 11.80 11.64 -18.45
CA THR A 410 10.75 11.24 -19.40
C THR A 410 9.42 11.03 -18.73
N LEU A 411 8.35 11.39 -19.46
CA LEU A 411 6.98 11.02 -19.11
C LEU A 411 6.69 9.63 -19.68
N GLU A 412 6.25 8.70 -18.84
CA GLU A 412 5.82 7.37 -19.28
C GLU A 412 4.34 7.12 -18.98
N ARG A 413 3.72 6.26 -19.80
CA ARG A 413 2.41 5.69 -19.53
C ARG A 413 2.58 4.24 -19.12
N TRP A 414 2.14 3.91 -17.89
CA TRP A 414 2.10 2.55 -17.41
C TRP A 414 0.66 2.05 -17.39
N ILE A 415 0.42 0.93 -18.07
CA ILE A 415 -0.90 0.28 -18.12
C ILE A 415 -0.87 -0.88 -17.15
N VAL A 416 -1.57 -0.76 -16.04
CA VAL A 416 -1.78 -1.86 -15.09
C VAL A 416 -3.04 -2.61 -15.50
N ASP A 417 -2.85 -3.84 -15.98
CA ASP A 417 -3.92 -4.72 -16.46
C ASP A 417 -4.18 -5.82 -15.43
N ASN A 418 -5.19 -5.63 -14.58
CA ASN A 418 -5.60 -6.69 -13.69
C ASN A 418 -6.44 -7.71 -14.46
N ALA A 419 -5.80 -8.75 -14.97
CA ALA A 419 -6.46 -9.82 -15.73
C ALA A 419 -7.13 -10.88 -14.85
N THR A 420 -7.10 -10.72 -13.52
CA THR A 420 -7.63 -11.68 -12.53
C THR A 420 -9.07 -11.38 -12.12
N GLN A 421 -9.67 -12.30 -11.37
CA GLN A 421 -10.99 -12.14 -10.75
C GLN A 421 -10.92 -11.54 -9.33
N LEU A 422 -9.74 -11.11 -8.90
CA LEU A 422 -9.44 -10.63 -7.55
C LEU A 422 -8.81 -9.25 -7.62
N PRO A 423 -9.04 -8.38 -6.63
CA PRO A 423 -8.38 -7.09 -6.58
C PRO A 423 -6.90 -7.24 -6.18
N HIS A 424 -6.09 -6.30 -6.64
CA HIS A 424 -4.72 -6.12 -6.22
C HIS A 424 -4.50 -4.68 -5.76
N SER A 425 -3.46 -4.44 -4.97
CA SER A 425 -3.00 -3.10 -4.63
C SER A 425 -1.68 -2.87 -5.35
N PHE A 426 -1.65 -2.07 -6.42
CA PHE A 426 -0.43 -1.89 -7.21
C PHE A 426 0.27 -0.59 -6.82
N HIS A 427 1.53 -0.71 -6.40
CA HIS A 427 2.40 0.38 -5.98
C HIS A 427 3.62 0.52 -6.88
N VAL A 428 4.10 1.75 -7.03
CA VAL A 428 5.32 2.11 -7.76
C VAL A 428 6.19 2.98 -6.85
N HIS A 429 7.42 2.58 -6.63
CA HIS A 429 8.42 3.32 -5.84
C HIS A 429 8.87 4.59 -6.57
N ASP A 430 9.50 5.52 -5.83
CA ASP A 430 10.07 6.78 -6.29
C ASP A 430 9.03 7.80 -6.76
N VAL A 431 8.17 7.46 -7.73
CA VAL A 431 7.34 8.44 -8.42
C VAL A 431 5.89 8.45 -7.95
N GLN A 432 5.30 9.64 -8.01
CA GLN A 432 3.85 9.80 -7.94
C GLN A 432 3.28 9.84 -9.36
N PHE A 433 2.13 9.25 -9.54
CA PHE A 433 1.43 9.21 -10.83
C PHE A 433 0.04 9.80 -10.77
N ARG A 434 -0.50 10.13 -11.94
CA ARG A 434 -1.90 10.46 -12.17
C ARG A 434 -2.57 9.31 -12.92
N ILE A 435 -3.79 8.97 -12.51
CA ILE A 435 -4.61 8.02 -13.27
C ILE A 435 -5.21 8.79 -14.46
N ALA A 436 -4.76 8.47 -15.68
CA ALA A 436 -5.27 9.07 -16.91
C ALA A 436 -6.60 8.44 -17.32
N SER A 437 -6.73 7.12 -17.20
CA SER A 437 -7.99 6.43 -17.49
C SER A 437 -8.15 5.12 -16.73
N ILE A 438 -9.40 4.71 -16.56
CA ILE A 438 -9.80 3.38 -16.08
C ILE A 438 -10.71 2.80 -17.16
N ASP A 439 -10.27 1.72 -17.84
CA ASP A 439 -10.94 1.15 -19.02
C ASP A 439 -11.24 2.20 -20.12
N GLY A 440 -10.36 3.19 -20.27
CA GLY A 440 -10.51 4.28 -21.24
C GLY A 440 -11.51 5.38 -20.85
N ALA A 441 -12.07 5.35 -19.62
CA ALA A 441 -12.87 6.43 -19.06
C ALA A 441 -12.02 7.28 -18.09
N ALA A 442 -12.35 8.57 -17.98
CA ALA A 442 -11.68 9.42 -16.99
C ALA A 442 -11.89 8.88 -15.57
N PRO A 443 -10.88 9.00 -14.68
CA PRO A 443 -11.04 8.60 -13.28
C PRO A 443 -12.12 9.42 -12.59
N PRO A 444 -12.79 8.87 -11.57
CA PRO A 444 -13.70 9.65 -10.74
C PRO A 444 -12.92 10.69 -9.90
N PRO A 445 -13.58 11.74 -9.39
CA PRO A 445 -12.90 12.87 -8.74
C PRO A 445 -12.01 12.49 -7.56
N GLU A 446 -12.37 11.47 -6.79
CA GLU A 446 -11.60 10.95 -5.66
C GLU A 446 -10.29 10.27 -6.05
N LEU A 447 -10.14 9.89 -7.31
CA LEU A 447 -8.93 9.31 -7.88
C LEU A 447 -8.18 10.27 -8.80
N ALA A 448 -8.59 11.54 -8.85
CA ALA A 448 -7.99 12.54 -9.73
C ALA A 448 -6.75 13.23 -9.14
N GLY A 449 -6.35 12.90 -7.90
CA GLY A 449 -5.15 13.40 -7.23
C GLY A 449 -3.87 12.68 -7.63
N TRP A 450 -2.77 13.07 -7.00
CA TRP A 450 -1.51 12.37 -7.07
C TRP A 450 -1.56 11.09 -6.23
N LYS A 451 -1.10 9.99 -6.79
CA LYS A 451 -1.08 8.68 -6.14
C LYS A 451 0.25 7.96 -6.40
N ASP A 452 0.56 7.00 -5.55
CA ASP A 452 1.64 6.04 -5.73
C ASP A 452 1.14 4.60 -5.65
N THR A 453 -0.09 4.41 -5.18
CA THR A 453 -0.72 3.10 -4.99
C THR A 453 -2.14 3.14 -5.54
N ILE A 454 -2.59 2.11 -6.25
CA ILE A 454 -3.97 1.95 -6.73
C ILE A 454 -4.59 0.64 -6.28
N PHE A 455 -5.86 0.70 -5.92
CA PHE A 455 -6.70 -0.50 -5.87
C PHE A 455 -7.06 -0.92 -7.30
N ALA A 456 -6.33 -1.89 -7.85
CA ALA A 456 -6.58 -2.43 -9.17
C ALA A 456 -7.77 -3.42 -9.11
N GLU A 457 -8.96 -2.94 -9.51
CA GLU A 457 -10.18 -3.75 -9.55
C GLU A 457 -10.03 -4.94 -10.50
N PRO A 458 -10.72 -6.07 -10.21
CA PRO A 458 -10.74 -7.23 -11.10
C PRO A 458 -11.14 -6.87 -12.53
N GLU A 459 -10.44 -7.45 -13.51
CA GLU A 459 -10.74 -7.30 -14.95
C GLU A 459 -10.71 -5.84 -15.46
N LYS A 460 -9.96 -4.94 -14.76
CA LYS A 460 -9.83 -3.52 -15.10
C LYS A 460 -8.43 -3.17 -15.55
N LYS A 461 -8.36 -2.15 -16.44
CA LYS A 461 -7.11 -1.53 -16.88
C LYS A 461 -7.02 -0.10 -16.41
N TYR A 462 -5.90 0.22 -15.79
CA TYR A 462 -5.57 1.55 -15.32
C TYR A 462 -4.43 2.10 -16.17
N GLU A 463 -4.62 3.28 -16.78
CA GLU A 463 -3.53 4.00 -17.44
C GLU A 463 -2.99 5.05 -16.46
N LEU A 464 -1.74 4.90 -16.08
CA LEU A 464 -1.03 5.77 -15.15
C LEU A 464 -0.04 6.63 -15.93
N LEU A 465 -0.01 7.93 -15.67
CA LEU A 465 0.99 8.86 -16.21
C LEU A 465 1.92 9.27 -15.06
N MET A 466 3.22 9.10 -15.28
CA MET A 466 4.26 9.42 -14.31
C MET A 466 5.50 9.95 -15.01
N ARG A 467 6.22 10.83 -14.33
CA ARG A 467 7.50 11.37 -14.80
C ARG A 467 8.60 10.94 -13.84
N PHE A 468 9.64 10.37 -14.38
CA PHE A 468 10.83 9.99 -13.62
C PHE A 468 11.83 11.12 -13.71
N GLU A 469 11.99 11.88 -12.64
CA GLU A 469 12.80 13.10 -12.59
C GLU A 469 14.04 12.89 -11.72
N ASP A 470 15.03 13.76 -11.86
CA ASP A 470 16.20 13.98 -11.00
C ASP A 470 17.17 12.81 -10.85
N TYR A 471 16.73 11.64 -10.41
CA TYR A 471 17.62 10.57 -9.97
C TYR A 471 17.80 9.50 -11.04
N ALA A 472 19.05 9.29 -11.48
CA ALA A 472 19.40 8.24 -12.43
C ALA A 472 20.48 7.35 -11.84
N ASP A 473 20.17 6.07 -11.67
CA ASP A 473 21.09 5.03 -11.24
C ASP A 473 20.90 3.77 -12.11
N SER A 474 21.95 3.33 -12.78
CA SER A 474 21.91 2.15 -13.63
C SER A 474 22.09 0.84 -12.87
N ASP A 475 22.53 0.90 -11.62
CA ASP A 475 23.00 -0.22 -10.84
C ASP A 475 22.06 -0.55 -9.68
N THR A 476 21.29 0.44 -9.20
CA THR A 476 20.32 0.28 -8.11
C THR A 476 18.91 0.47 -8.63
N PRO A 477 18.03 -0.55 -8.56
CA PRO A 477 16.66 -0.44 -9.02
C PRO A 477 15.71 0.05 -7.94
N TYR A 478 14.59 0.59 -8.39
CA TYR A 478 13.34 0.74 -7.65
C TYR A 478 12.41 -0.44 -7.91
N MET A 479 11.35 -0.56 -7.09
CA MET A 479 10.37 -1.64 -7.20
C MET A 479 9.03 -1.15 -7.74
N TYR A 480 8.27 -2.06 -8.36
CA TYR A 480 6.83 -1.99 -8.53
C TYR A 480 6.23 -3.33 -8.12
N HIS A 481 5.13 -3.33 -7.39
CA HIS A 481 4.61 -4.58 -6.82
C HIS A 481 3.13 -4.50 -6.46
N CYS A 482 2.54 -5.65 -6.18
CA CYS A 482 1.26 -5.72 -5.49
C CYS A 482 1.49 -5.48 -3.99
N HIS A 483 0.85 -4.47 -3.42
CA HIS A 483 0.96 -4.11 -2.01
C HIS A 483 -0.02 -4.87 -1.09
N LEU A 484 -0.63 -5.97 -1.56
CA LEU A 484 -1.07 -7.04 -0.68
C LEU A 484 0.20 -7.79 -0.26
N LEU A 485 0.66 -7.60 0.97
CA LEU A 485 2.03 -7.96 1.36
C LEU A 485 2.32 -9.45 1.22
N TRP A 486 1.29 -10.31 1.38
CA TRP A 486 1.46 -11.72 1.09
C TRP A 486 1.72 -11.99 -0.40
N HIS A 487 1.06 -11.26 -1.33
CA HIS A 487 1.32 -11.38 -2.77
C HIS A 487 2.74 -10.90 -3.12
N GLU A 488 3.16 -9.79 -2.52
CA GLU A 488 4.52 -9.28 -2.63
C GLU A 488 5.53 -10.34 -2.20
N ASP A 489 5.36 -10.93 -1.01
CA ASP A 489 6.22 -11.98 -0.45
C ASP A 489 6.23 -13.27 -1.29
N GLN A 490 5.17 -13.54 -2.07
CA GLN A 490 5.15 -14.63 -3.04
C GLN A 490 5.85 -14.30 -4.36
N GLY A 491 6.30 -13.05 -4.54
CA GLY A 491 7.05 -12.60 -5.71
C GLY A 491 6.25 -11.77 -6.71
N MET A 492 5.03 -11.27 -6.36
CA MET A 492 4.27 -10.36 -7.23
C MET A 492 4.88 -8.97 -7.23
N MET A 493 6.10 -8.89 -7.72
CA MET A 493 6.96 -7.73 -7.74
C MET A 493 7.91 -7.79 -8.93
N GLY A 494 8.33 -6.64 -9.41
CA GLY A 494 9.39 -6.47 -10.37
C GLY A 494 10.20 -5.22 -10.05
N GLN A 495 11.27 -5.00 -10.79
CA GLN A 495 12.16 -3.89 -10.54
C GLN A 495 12.52 -3.13 -11.81
N PHE A 496 12.71 -1.82 -11.65
CA PHE A 496 13.09 -0.94 -12.74
C PHE A 496 14.26 -0.06 -12.34
N ALA A 497 15.11 0.24 -13.32
CA ALA A 497 16.20 1.20 -13.14
C ALA A 497 15.93 2.47 -13.94
N VAL A 498 16.14 3.63 -13.34
CA VAL A 498 16.11 4.93 -14.02
C VAL A 498 17.51 5.25 -14.49
N VAL A 499 17.69 5.49 -15.81
CA VAL A 499 19.02 5.65 -16.42
C VAL A 499 19.12 6.94 -17.22
N LEU A 500 20.34 7.42 -17.43
CA LEU A 500 20.59 8.53 -18.34
C LEU A 500 20.30 8.15 -19.80
N PRO A 501 19.94 9.11 -20.68
CA PRO A 501 19.68 8.85 -22.09
C PRO A 501 20.80 8.06 -22.77
N GLY A 502 20.45 6.88 -23.31
CA GLY A 502 21.39 5.99 -24.00
C GLY A 502 22.21 5.06 -23.10
N GLN A 503 22.06 5.15 -21.79
CA GLN A 503 22.60 4.20 -20.82
C GLN A 503 21.71 2.95 -20.76
N ARG A 504 22.24 1.86 -20.25
CA ARG A 504 21.49 0.63 -19.95
C ARG A 504 21.63 0.33 -18.47
N ALA A 505 20.60 -0.23 -17.90
CA ALA A 505 20.68 -0.80 -16.57
C ALA A 505 21.68 -1.96 -16.54
N THR A 506 22.45 -2.02 -15.48
CA THR A 506 23.36 -3.12 -15.16
C THR A 506 23.07 -3.55 -13.75
N ILE A 507 22.81 -4.83 -13.53
CA ILE A 507 22.81 -5.34 -12.15
C ILE A 507 24.27 -5.55 -11.78
N THR A 508 24.73 -4.79 -10.80
CA THR A 508 25.90 -5.20 -10.02
C THR A 508 25.39 -6.25 -9.05
N GLU A 509 25.84 -7.50 -9.20
CA GLU A 509 25.60 -8.50 -8.15
C GLU A 509 26.04 -7.85 -6.84
N GLY A 510 25.06 -7.54 -5.99
CA GLY A 510 25.33 -7.00 -4.67
C GLY A 510 26.32 -7.95 -4.02
N THR A 511 27.42 -7.44 -3.53
CA THR A 511 28.35 -8.22 -2.73
C THR A 511 27.56 -8.77 -1.56
N HIS A 512 27.09 -10.01 -1.72
CA HIS A 512 26.66 -10.81 -0.58
C HIS A 512 27.83 -10.84 0.38
N HIS A 513 27.78 -10.01 1.41
CA HIS A 513 28.60 -10.22 2.58
C HIS A 513 28.09 -11.49 3.24
N GLU A 514 28.62 -12.64 2.77
CA GLU A 514 28.58 -13.85 3.56
C GLU A 514 29.23 -13.56 4.91
N HIS A 515 28.42 -13.59 5.96
CA HIS A 515 28.88 -13.66 7.33
C HIS A 515 28.11 -14.72 8.10
#